data_54e5715f0afc187b80fd6de79a11e122
#
_entry.id   54e5715f0afc187b80fd6de79a11e122
#
_cell.length_a   1.000
_cell.length_b   1.000
_cell.length_c   1.000
_cell.angle_alpha   90.00
_cell.angle_beta   90.00
_cell.angle_gamma   90.00
#
_symmetry.space_group_name_H-M   'P 1'
#
loop_
_entity.id
_entity.type
_entity.pdbx_description
1 polymer ?
#
loop_
_entity_poly.entity_id
_entity_poly.type
_entity_poly.pdbx_seq_one_letter_code
_entity_poly.pdbx_strand_id
1 'polypeptide(L)'
;LDDIADAQTVNAGGTTATTASSVYAMRFGERDVELVWGQRGQLAMGDMSVVPVAGATGTFPAYYTPITGLVGLKIGGVSSVVRIVNVTADSTKTLSDDLLAEAIVTMDGGAPDAFVMGKRSLQQLRASRTATNPTGAPAPFPVEAFGVPIIVSPQILETEALAT
;
A
#
# COMPACT_ATOMS: atom_id res chain seq x y z
N LEU A 1 -2.68 4.54 -8.20
CA LEU A 1 -1.22 4.25 -8.14
C LEU A 1 -0.73 3.38 -9.32
N ASP A 2 -1.59 3.04 -10.27
CA ASP A 2 -1.19 2.26 -11.46
C ASP A 2 -0.44 3.11 -12.52
N ASP A 3 -0.46 4.43 -12.38
CA ASP A 3 0.18 5.42 -13.29
C ASP A 3 1.59 5.85 -12.83
N ILE A 4 2.27 5.04 -12.02
CA ILE A 4 3.66 5.32 -11.64
C ILE A 4 4.54 5.02 -12.86
N ALA A 5 5.37 6.00 -13.26
CA ALA A 5 6.26 5.87 -14.39
C ALA A 5 7.21 4.66 -14.24
N ASP A 6 7.57 4.02 -15.34
CA ASP A 6 8.45 2.83 -15.34
C ASP A 6 9.77 3.06 -14.62
N ALA A 7 10.31 4.30 -14.67
CA ALA A 7 11.52 4.70 -13.95
C ALA A 7 11.40 4.60 -12.41
N GLN A 8 10.19 4.52 -11.87
CA GLN A 8 9.89 4.40 -10.44
C GLN A 8 9.35 3.00 -10.10
N THR A 9 9.58 2.04 -10.98
CA THR A 9 9.07 0.69 -10.84
C THR A 9 10.23 -0.31 -10.76
N VAL A 10 10.27 -1.11 -9.70
CA VAL A 10 11.16 -2.26 -9.54
C VAL A 10 10.38 -3.52 -9.86
N ASN A 11 10.84 -4.33 -10.81
CA ASN A 11 10.14 -5.53 -11.22
C ASN A 11 10.71 -6.78 -10.55
N ALA A 12 9.93 -7.43 -9.68
CA ALA A 12 10.31 -8.70 -9.06
C ALA A 12 10.34 -9.89 -10.05
N GLY A 13 9.82 -9.68 -11.27
CA GLY A 13 9.89 -10.65 -12.36
C GLY A 13 8.93 -11.83 -12.25
N GLY A 14 7.90 -11.74 -11.42
CA GLY A 14 6.84 -12.77 -11.37
C GLY A 14 5.96 -12.71 -12.61
N THR A 15 5.48 -13.90 -13.03
CA THR A 15 4.67 -14.04 -14.25
C THR A 15 3.28 -14.59 -14.00
N THR A 16 2.93 -14.87 -12.74
CA THR A 16 1.65 -15.47 -12.34
C THR A 16 0.68 -14.39 -11.86
N ALA A 17 -0.16 -13.87 -12.74
CA ALA A 17 -1.12 -12.78 -12.45
C ALA A 17 -2.09 -13.10 -11.30
N THR A 18 -2.47 -14.38 -11.10
CA THR A 18 -3.38 -14.77 -10.01
C THR A 18 -2.78 -14.64 -8.62
N THR A 19 -1.49 -14.41 -8.51
CA THR A 19 -0.76 -14.27 -7.25
C THR A 19 0.14 -13.04 -7.24
N ALA A 20 0.00 -12.13 -8.21
CA ALA A 20 0.78 -10.90 -8.24
C ALA A 20 0.29 -9.91 -7.18
N SER A 21 1.22 -9.20 -6.60
CA SER A 21 1.00 -8.14 -5.61
C SER A 21 2.06 -7.07 -5.75
N SER A 22 1.83 -5.91 -5.16
CA SER A 22 2.79 -4.82 -5.16
C SER A 22 3.21 -4.43 -3.75
N VAL A 23 4.41 -3.85 -3.67
CA VAL A 23 4.93 -3.20 -2.47
C VAL A 23 5.29 -1.76 -2.82
N TYR A 24 4.96 -0.83 -1.95
CA TYR A 24 5.20 0.59 -2.18
C TYR A 24 6.22 1.10 -1.17
N ALA A 25 7.27 1.74 -1.66
CA ALA A 25 8.16 2.57 -0.89
C ALA A 25 7.67 4.02 -1.00
N MET A 26 7.32 4.65 0.09
CA MET A 26 6.68 5.98 0.10
C MET A 26 7.46 6.95 0.96
N ARG A 27 7.54 8.19 0.48
CA ARG A 27 8.05 9.32 1.25
C ARG A 27 6.90 10.29 1.53
N PHE A 28 6.76 10.69 2.79
CA PHE A 28 5.68 11.56 3.23
C PHE A 28 6.19 12.99 3.43
N GLY A 29 5.40 13.97 3.03
CA GLY A 29 5.72 15.37 3.19
C GLY A 29 4.96 16.28 2.26
N GLU A 30 5.07 17.59 2.49
CA GLU A 30 4.39 18.62 1.71
C GLU A 30 4.75 18.57 0.21
N ARG A 31 5.97 18.13 -0.12
CA ARG A 31 6.45 17.98 -1.51
C ARG A 31 6.35 16.56 -2.04
N ASP A 32 5.96 15.62 -1.21
CA ASP A 32 5.91 14.19 -1.48
C ASP A 32 4.47 13.67 -1.42
N VAL A 33 4.24 12.62 -0.66
CA VAL A 33 2.90 12.06 -0.48
C VAL A 33 2.22 12.74 0.70
N GLU A 34 1.08 13.38 0.46
CA GLU A 34 0.33 14.12 1.46
C GLU A 34 -1.17 13.89 1.30
N LEU A 35 -1.89 13.84 2.43
CA LEU A 35 -3.35 13.89 2.45
C LEU A 35 -3.81 15.34 2.39
N VAL A 36 -4.54 15.68 1.32
CA VAL A 36 -5.10 17.01 1.13
C VAL A 36 -6.59 16.99 1.50
N TRP A 37 -6.95 17.85 2.43
CA TRP A 37 -8.33 18.02 2.85
C TRP A 37 -9.00 19.12 2.02
N GLY A 38 -10.13 18.77 1.38
CA GLY A 38 -11.02 19.75 0.74
C GLY A 38 -11.77 20.57 1.79
N GLN A 39 -12.38 21.66 1.36
CA GLN A 39 -13.18 22.56 2.21
C GLN A 39 -12.43 23.02 3.50
N ARG A 40 -11.14 23.29 3.40
CA ARG A 40 -10.29 23.70 4.52
C ARG A 40 -10.24 22.69 5.68
N GLY A 41 -10.37 21.39 5.38
CA GLY A 41 -10.36 20.33 6.38
C GLY A 41 -11.63 20.21 7.22
N GLN A 42 -12.69 20.86 6.81
CA GLN A 42 -13.97 20.79 7.54
C GLN A 42 -14.84 19.62 7.06
N LEU A 43 -15.49 18.97 8.02
CA LEU A 43 -16.60 18.06 7.76
C LEU A 43 -17.87 18.89 7.64
N ALA A 44 -18.59 18.73 6.54
CA ALA A 44 -19.90 19.35 6.37
C ALA A 44 -20.96 18.43 6.95
N MET A 45 -21.73 18.93 7.92
CA MET A 45 -22.91 18.25 8.45
C MET A 45 -24.14 18.87 7.77
N GLY A 46 -24.89 18.04 7.04
CA GLY A 46 -26.14 18.46 6.41
C GLY A 46 -27.31 18.47 7.38
N ASP A 47 -28.44 18.98 6.92
CA ASP A 47 -29.65 19.00 7.71
C ASP A 47 -30.22 17.60 7.94
N MET A 48 -30.79 17.39 9.10
CA MET A 48 -31.48 16.16 9.44
C MET A 48 -32.75 16.02 8.59
N SER A 49 -32.90 14.90 7.92
CA SER A 49 -34.05 14.55 7.12
C SER A 49 -34.63 13.20 7.53
N VAL A 50 -35.92 13.01 7.23
CA VAL A 50 -36.59 11.71 7.42
C VAL A 50 -36.53 10.95 6.11
N VAL A 51 -35.91 9.77 6.11
CA VAL A 51 -35.80 8.90 4.93
C VAL A 51 -36.52 7.57 5.18
N PRO A 52 -37.17 7.00 4.18
CA PRO A 52 -37.74 5.67 4.29
C PRO A 52 -36.63 4.60 4.22
N VAL A 53 -36.57 3.73 5.20
CA VAL A 53 -35.64 2.60 5.23
C VAL A 53 -36.43 1.30 5.07
N ALA A 54 -36.02 0.46 4.13
CA ALA A 54 -36.60 -0.86 3.91
C ALA A 54 -36.29 -1.80 5.06
N GLY A 55 -37.28 -2.38 5.68
CA GLY A 55 -37.19 -3.43 6.68
C GLY A 55 -37.72 -4.76 6.14
N ALA A 56 -37.60 -5.82 6.91
CA ALA A 56 -38.02 -7.17 6.51
C ALA A 56 -39.56 -7.28 6.26
N THR A 57 -40.37 -6.44 6.90
CA THR A 57 -41.83 -6.49 6.82
C THR A 57 -42.47 -5.18 6.32
N GLY A 58 -41.69 -4.28 5.77
CA GLY A 58 -42.20 -2.99 5.24
C GLY A 58 -41.16 -1.89 5.36
N THR A 59 -41.58 -0.66 5.07
CA THR A 59 -40.75 0.53 5.12
C THR A 59 -41.08 1.32 6.39
N PHE A 60 -40.05 1.77 7.11
CA PHE A 60 -40.22 2.63 8.29
C PHE A 60 -39.44 3.95 8.10
N PRO A 61 -39.90 5.05 8.70
CA PRO A 61 -39.20 6.32 8.67
C PRO A 61 -37.96 6.26 9.60
N ALA A 62 -36.82 6.72 9.12
CA ALA A 62 -35.62 6.88 9.91
C ALA A 62 -35.06 8.30 9.76
N TYR A 63 -34.44 8.80 10.83
CA TYR A 63 -33.71 10.06 10.77
C TYR A 63 -32.34 9.86 10.13
N TYR A 64 -32.01 10.74 9.20
CA TYR A 64 -30.74 10.71 8.48
C TYR A 64 -30.07 12.08 8.51
N THR A 65 -28.82 12.14 8.92
CA THR A 65 -27.99 13.34 8.85
C THR A 65 -26.74 13.01 8.06
N PRO A 66 -26.54 13.57 6.86
CA PRO A 66 -25.34 13.33 6.07
C PRO A 66 -24.14 14.06 6.69
N ILE A 67 -23.03 13.35 6.84
CA ILE A 67 -21.74 13.93 7.20
C ILE A 67 -20.82 13.69 6.02
N THR A 68 -20.35 14.76 5.39
CA THR A 68 -19.51 14.69 4.19
C THR A 68 -18.15 15.33 4.44
N GLY A 69 -17.11 14.73 3.90
CA GLY A 69 -15.76 15.26 3.91
C GLY A 69 -15.08 14.94 2.59
N LEU A 70 -14.27 15.87 2.09
CA LEU A 70 -13.46 15.67 0.90
C LEU A 70 -12.01 15.47 1.31
N VAL A 71 -11.47 14.31 0.97
CA VAL A 71 -10.06 13.95 1.20
C VAL A 71 -9.47 13.52 -0.13
N GLY A 72 -8.32 14.06 -0.47
CA GLY A 72 -7.54 13.68 -1.65
C GLY A 72 -6.14 13.21 -1.25
N LEU A 73 -5.54 12.37 -2.08
CA LEU A 73 -4.14 12.01 -1.99
C LEU A 73 -3.38 12.86 -3.02
N LYS A 74 -2.38 13.61 -2.55
CA LYS A 74 -1.45 14.36 -3.40
C LYS A 74 -0.14 13.59 -3.46
N ILE A 75 0.37 13.39 -4.66
CA ILE A 75 1.73 12.89 -4.91
C ILE A 75 2.48 14.05 -5.58
N GLY A 76 3.42 14.63 -4.84
CA GLY A 76 4.05 15.90 -5.24
C GLY A 76 5.20 15.75 -6.23
N GLY A 77 5.86 14.60 -6.26
CA GLY A 77 7.01 14.33 -7.12
C GLY A 77 7.02 12.91 -7.68
N VAL A 78 7.67 12.73 -8.81
CA VAL A 78 7.83 11.41 -9.46
C VAL A 78 8.59 10.46 -8.55
N SER A 79 9.56 10.95 -7.78
CA SER A 79 10.39 10.17 -6.87
C SER A 79 9.83 10.01 -5.45
N SER A 80 8.57 10.42 -5.21
CA SER A 80 7.95 10.31 -3.88
C SER A 80 7.41 8.90 -3.58
N VAL A 81 7.21 8.09 -4.61
CA VAL A 81 6.70 6.73 -4.51
C VAL A 81 7.45 5.84 -5.49
N VAL A 82 7.99 4.73 -5.00
CA VAL A 82 8.53 3.64 -5.82
C VAL A 82 7.67 2.40 -5.61
N ARG A 83 7.30 1.74 -6.69
CA ARG A 83 6.48 0.54 -6.68
C ARG A 83 7.31 -0.68 -7.05
N ILE A 84 7.34 -1.68 -6.18
CA ILE A 84 7.83 -3.02 -6.52
C ILE A 84 6.65 -3.80 -7.05
N VAL A 85 6.71 -4.22 -8.30
CA VAL A 85 5.61 -4.93 -9.00
C VAL A 85 5.93 -6.40 -9.21
N ASN A 86 4.90 -7.16 -9.57
CA ASN A 86 5.02 -8.58 -9.94
C ASN A 86 5.66 -9.44 -8.83
N VAL A 87 5.40 -9.10 -7.56
CA VAL A 87 5.73 -9.95 -6.42
C VAL A 87 4.72 -11.09 -6.37
N THR A 88 5.14 -12.31 -6.71
CA THR A 88 4.25 -13.47 -6.81
C THR A 88 4.49 -14.50 -5.71
N ALA A 89 3.66 -15.55 -5.67
CA ALA A 89 3.87 -16.68 -4.77
C ALA A 89 4.94 -17.67 -5.26
N ASP A 90 5.49 -17.47 -6.47
CA ASP A 90 6.53 -18.33 -7.03
C ASP A 90 7.82 -18.20 -6.18
N SER A 91 8.43 -19.32 -5.85
CA SER A 91 9.53 -19.41 -4.87
C SER A 91 10.75 -18.52 -5.17
N THR A 92 10.95 -18.15 -6.44
CA THR A 92 12.08 -17.32 -6.91
C THR A 92 11.69 -15.86 -7.15
N LYS A 93 10.40 -15.51 -7.02
CA LYS A 93 9.84 -14.19 -7.35
C LYS A 93 9.06 -13.61 -6.16
N THR A 94 9.45 -14.01 -4.98
CA THR A 94 8.92 -13.53 -3.71
C THR A 94 9.64 -12.25 -3.27
N LEU A 95 9.02 -11.50 -2.36
CA LEU A 95 9.66 -10.33 -1.78
C LEU A 95 10.91 -10.72 -0.98
N SER A 96 12.01 -10.01 -1.23
CA SER A 96 13.29 -10.13 -0.53
C SER A 96 13.81 -8.77 -0.08
N ASP A 97 14.80 -8.77 0.81
CA ASP A 97 15.49 -7.54 1.23
C ASP A 97 16.21 -6.87 0.05
N ASP A 98 16.70 -7.65 -0.93
CA ASP A 98 17.36 -7.10 -2.13
C ASP A 98 16.42 -6.22 -2.96
N LEU A 99 15.16 -6.64 -3.15
CA LEU A 99 14.15 -5.83 -3.86
C LEU A 99 13.81 -4.55 -3.09
N LEU A 100 13.78 -4.60 -1.76
CA LEU A 100 13.56 -3.40 -0.95
C LEU A 100 14.77 -2.46 -1.03
N ALA A 101 15.99 -2.98 -1.05
CA ALA A 101 17.21 -2.19 -1.24
C ALA A 101 17.23 -1.54 -2.64
N GLU A 102 16.85 -2.27 -3.68
CA GLU A 102 16.73 -1.74 -5.04
C GLU A 102 15.68 -0.61 -5.10
N ALA A 103 14.54 -0.76 -4.43
CA ALA A 103 13.53 0.30 -4.35
C ALA A 103 14.06 1.56 -3.65
N ILE A 104 14.89 1.42 -2.61
CA ILE A 104 15.54 2.58 -1.96
C ILE A 104 16.50 3.27 -2.92
N VAL A 105 17.28 2.51 -3.69
CA VAL A 105 18.25 3.07 -4.65
C VAL A 105 17.55 3.74 -5.83
N THR A 106 16.40 3.19 -6.25
CA THR A 106 15.58 3.77 -7.34
C THR A 106 14.91 5.08 -6.93
N MET A 107 14.71 5.29 -5.62
CA MET A 107 14.08 6.51 -5.10
C MET A 107 15.06 7.68 -5.11
N ASP A 108 14.90 8.61 -6.06
CA ASP A 108 15.67 9.83 -6.09
C ASP A 108 15.30 10.76 -4.90
N GLY A 109 16.32 11.36 -4.28
CA GLY A 109 16.13 12.40 -3.26
C GLY A 109 16.05 11.91 -1.81
N GLY A 110 16.36 10.64 -1.53
CA GLY A 110 16.53 10.13 -0.17
C GLY A 110 15.77 8.83 0.12
N ALA A 111 15.95 8.31 1.33
CA ALA A 111 15.29 7.09 1.76
C ALA A 111 13.77 7.27 1.89
N PRO A 112 12.96 6.21 1.69
CA PRO A 112 11.54 6.24 1.99
C PRO A 112 11.28 6.37 3.50
N ASP A 113 10.13 6.91 3.87
CA ASP A 113 9.69 6.99 5.26
C ASP A 113 8.94 5.72 5.69
N ALA A 114 8.36 4.99 4.74
CA ALA A 114 7.70 3.71 5.02
C ALA A 114 7.64 2.80 3.79
N PHE A 115 7.68 1.50 4.06
CA PHE A 115 7.26 0.46 3.11
C PHE A 115 5.83 0.06 3.40
N VAL A 116 4.97 0.08 2.39
CA VAL A 116 3.57 -0.35 2.49
C VAL A 116 3.39 -1.63 1.69
N MET A 117 2.96 -2.71 2.34
CA MET A 117 2.86 -4.03 1.73
C MET A 117 1.66 -4.83 2.22
N GLY A 118 1.28 -5.87 1.46
CA GLY A 118 0.26 -6.84 1.86
C GLY A 118 0.78 -7.85 2.88
N LYS A 119 -0.14 -8.59 3.51
CA LYS A 119 0.21 -9.61 4.52
C LYS A 119 1.07 -10.73 3.94
N ARG A 120 0.79 -11.15 2.71
CA ARG A 120 1.56 -12.19 2.02
C ARG A 120 3.00 -11.75 1.77
N SER A 121 3.18 -10.52 1.29
CA SER A 121 4.53 -9.95 1.06
C SER A 121 5.34 -9.87 2.35
N LEU A 122 4.71 -9.53 3.47
CA LEU A 122 5.35 -9.57 4.80
C LEU A 122 5.79 -11.00 5.18
N GLN A 123 4.95 -12.00 4.92
CA GLN A 123 5.28 -13.41 5.17
C GLN A 123 6.43 -13.88 4.28
N GLN A 124 6.46 -13.47 3.01
CA GLN A 124 7.53 -13.78 2.07
C GLN A 124 8.86 -13.17 2.53
N LEU A 125 8.85 -11.91 2.96
CA LEU A 125 10.04 -11.25 3.51
C LEU A 125 10.58 -11.99 4.74
N ARG A 126 9.70 -12.42 5.65
CA ARG A 126 10.08 -13.25 6.80
C ARG A 126 10.69 -14.58 6.35
N ALA A 127 10.09 -15.25 5.35
CA ALA A 127 10.59 -16.50 4.82
C ALA A 127 11.98 -16.35 4.19
N SER A 128 12.19 -15.28 3.42
CA SER A 128 13.50 -14.93 2.84
C SER A 128 14.56 -14.75 3.92
N ARG A 129 14.27 -13.98 4.97
CA ARG A 129 15.16 -13.76 6.11
C ARG A 129 15.43 -15.04 6.92
N THR A 130 14.43 -15.94 7.01
CA THR A 130 14.61 -17.26 7.63
C THR A 130 15.56 -18.13 6.82
N ALA A 131 15.41 -18.14 5.48
CA ALA A 131 16.25 -18.93 4.59
C ALA A 131 17.73 -18.47 4.59
N THR A 132 17.97 -17.18 4.80
CA THR A 132 19.32 -16.61 4.88
C THR A 132 19.94 -16.67 6.28
N ASN A 133 19.20 -17.11 7.29
CA ASN A 133 19.68 -17.20 8.66
C ASN A 133 20.62 -18.42 8.81
N PRO A 134 21.91 -18.22 9.11
CA PRO A 134 22.88 -19.32 9.22
C PRO A 134 22.58 -20.29 10.39
N THR A 135 21.80 -19.89 11.37
CA THR A 135 21.39 -20.74 12.50
C THR A 135 20.18 -21.62 12.18
N GLY A 136 19.49 -21.39 11.05
CA GLY A 136 18.26 -22.10 10.70
C GLY A 136 17.05 -21.75 11.59
N ALA A 137 17.19 -20.83 12.54
CA ALA A 137 16.10 -20.39 13.38
C ALA A 137 15.11 -19.53 12.58
N PRO A 138 13.78 -19.69 12.79
CA PRO A 138 12.80 -18.85 12.13
C PRO A 138 12.99 -17.36 12.46
N ALA A 139 13.04 -16.50 11.45
CA ALA A 139 13.10 -15.06 11.65
C ALA A 139 11.78 -14.56 12.28
N PRO A 140 11.82 -13.54 13.15
CA PRO A 140 10.60 -12.86 13.61
C PRO A 140 9.90 -12.15 12.43
N PHE A 141 8.65 -11.77 12.63
CA PHE A 141 7.99 -10.92 11.64
C PHE A 141 8.71 -9.57 11.55
N PRO A 142 9.09 -9.15 10.34
CA PRO A 142 9.80 -7.89 10.17
C PRO A 142 8.87 -6.70 10.43
N VAL A 143 9.32 -5.78 11.28
CA VAL A 143 8.64 -4.50 11.55
C VAL A 143 9.31 -3.35 10.81
N GLU A 144 10.55 -3.57 10.36
CA GLU A 144 11.35 -2.61 9.62
C GLU A 144 12.28 -3.31 8.63
N ALA A 145 12.70 -2.56 7.60
CA ALA A 145 13.74 -2.94 6.67
C ALA A 145 14.66 -1.74 6.42
N PHE A 146 15.96 -1.91 6.61
CA PHE A 146 16.98 -0.84 6.46
C PHE A 146 16.69 0.42 7.31
N GLY A 147 16.09 0.24 8.50
CA GLY A 147 15.69 1.34 9.37
C GLY A 147 14.39 2.05 8.94
N VAL A 148 13.72 1.56 7.91
CA VAL A 148 12.45 2.09 7.41
C VAL A 148 11.29 1.20 7.91
N PRO A 149 10.27 1.76 8.56
CA PRO A 149 9.15 1.00 9.09
C PRO A 149 8.31 0.34 7.99
N ILE A 150 7.76 -0.83 8.31
CA ILE A 150 6.86 -1.57 7.42
C ILE A 150 5.42 -1.39 7.90
N ILE A 151 4.57 -0.89 7.01
CA ILE A 151 3.13 -0.73 7.21
C ILE A 151 2.41 -1.83 6.44
N VAL A 152 1.62 -2.63 7.13
CA VAL A 152 0.84 -3.69 6.50
C VAL A 152 -0.56 -3.21 6.21
N SER A 153 -0.95 -3.20 4.94
CA SER A 153 -2.29 -2.81 4.49
C SER A 153 -3.05 -4.00 3.90
N PRO A 154 -4.26 -4.28 4.39
CA PRO A 154 -5.12 -5.31 3.80
C PRO A 154 -5.76 -4.86 2.47
N GLN A 155 -5.61 -3.61 2.09
CA GLN A 155 -6.16 -3.05 0.85
C GLN A 155 -5.28 -3.32 -0.38
N ILE A 156 -4.03 -3.74 -0.18
CA ILE A 156 -3.17 -4.16 -1.27
C ILE A 156 -3.63 -5.52 -1.76
N LEU A 157 -4.02 -5.58 -3.03
CA LEU A 157 -4.50 -6.80 -3.65
C LEU A 157 -3.36 -7.82 -3.76
N GLU A 158 -3.71 -9.08 -3.62
CA GLU A 158 -2.79 -10.22 -3.80
C GLU A 158 -3.04 -10.94 -5.14
N THR A 159 -3.87 -10.34 -6.00
CA THR A 159 -4.29 -10.83 -7.32
C THR A 159 -4.31 -9.68 -8.32
N GLU A 160 -3.26 -8.86 -8.32
CA GLU A 160 -3.11 -7.75 -9.25
C GLU A 160 -2.83 -8.27 -10.67
N ALA A 161 -3.18 -7.46 -11.68
CA ALA A 161 -2.69 -7.69 -13.03
C ALA A 161 -1.17 -7.52 -13.05
N LEU A 162 -0.49 -8.29 -13.90
CA LEU A 162 0.95 -8.13 -14.08
C LEU A 162 1.23 -6.75 -14.70
N ALA A 163 2.18 -6.04 -14.11
CA ALA A 163 2.73 -4.82 -14.71
C ALA A 163 3.66 -5.21 -15.86
N THR A 164 3.51 -4.54 -16.98
CA THR A 164 4.32 -4.72 -18.21
C THR A 164 5.47 -3.74 -18.22
#